data_7b3cea6a1ab5044e914228682303abd8
#
_entry.id   7b3cea6a1ab5044e914228682303abd8
#
_cell.length_a   1.000
_cell.length_b   1.000
_cell.length_c   1.000
_cell.angle_alpha   90.00
_cell.angle_beta   90.00
_cell.angle_gamma   90.00
#
_symmetry.space_group_name_H-M   'P 1'
#
loop_
_entity.id
_entity.type
_entity.pdbx_description
1 polymer ?
#
loop_
_entity_poly.entity_id
_entity_poly.type
_entity_poly.pdbx_seq_one_letter_code
_entity_poly.pdbx_strand_id
1 'polypeptide(L)'
;MNIKKIELFFFGILFSMLAQLGHAEAFHPGGAPGTQTIDGYNALGPKVEQPIEFPHYTHANVMKINCMYCHTYARRSAVSGIPRLDKCIGCHKMIPEVRDRPRIKKLFWYWDNHISIPWKKVHDLPDFVRFNHERHIQRFYFQDKRPVREVCGYCHGDVANMTTARRVKAISMGWCIDCHKKDHQISKVNLKTTNGPNDCWMCHK
;
A
#
# COMPACT_ATOMS: atom_id res chain seq x y z
N MET A 1 -19.92 -55.18 -12.34
CA MET A 1 -19.28 -53.84 -12.33
C MET A 1 -18.65 -53.67 -10.94
N ASN A 2 -17.33 -53.57 -10.88
CA ASN A 2 -16.56 -53.84 -9.66
C ASN A 2 -16.55 -52.57 -8.79
N ILE A 3 -17.13 -52.61 -7.58
CA ILE A 3 -17.30 -51.49 -6.64
C ILE A 3 -15.96 -50.77 -6.38
N LYS A 4 -14.85 -51.51 -6.37
CA LYS A 4 -13.51 -50.91 -6.19
C LYS A 4 -13.07 -49.96 -7.30
N LYS A 5 -13.60 -50.11 -8.54
CA LYS A 5 -13.30 -49.18 -9.65
C LYS A 5 -14.08 -47.87 -9.55
N ILE A 6 -15.25 -47.90 -8.90
CA ILE A 6 -16.10 -46.72 -8.68
C ILE A 6 -15.47 -45.81 -7.61
N GLU A 7 -14.97 -46.40 -6.52
CA GLU A 7 -14.33 -45.63 -5.44
C GLU A 7 -13.04 -44.92 -5.93
N LEU A 8 -12.23 -45.58 -6.76
CA LEU A 8 -11.03 -44.96 -7.31
C LEU A 8 -11.37 -43.79 -8.26
N PHE A 9 -12.49 -43.89 -8.98
CA PHE A 9 -12.93 -42.86 -9.90
C PHE A 9 -13.46 -41.62 -9.17
N PHE A 10 -14.22 -41.83 -8.08
CA PHE A 10 -14.69 -40.73 -7.23
C PHE A 10 -13.55 -40.03 -6.46
N PHE A 11 -12.56 -40.81 -6.00
CA PHE A 11 -11.39 -40.24 -5.31
C PHE A 11 -10.51 -39.41 -6.27
N GLY A 12 -10.36 -39.86 -7.51
CA GLY A 12 -9.64 -39.12 -8.56
C GLY A 12 -10.32 -37.81 -8.95
N ILE A 13 -11.66 -37.79 -9.04
CA ILE A 13 -12.42 -36.58 -9.37
C ILE A 13 -12.42 -35.60 -8.19
N LEU A 14 -12.51 -36.08 -6.96
CA LEU A 14 -12.44 -35.21 -5.77
C LEU A 14 -11.05 -34.58 -5.62
N PHE A 15 -9.99 -35.32 -5.92
CA PHE A 15 -8.62 -34.79 -5.87
C PHE A 15 -8.33 -33.82 -7.01
N SER A 16 -8.90 -34.01 -8.19
CA SER A 16 -8.77 -33.06 -9.30
C SER A 16 -9.59 -31.78 -9.09
N MET A 17 -10.73 -31.85 -8.38
CA MET A 17 -11.50 -30.65 -8.02
C MET A 17 -10.82 -29.81 -6.91
N LEU A 18 -10.10 -30.44 -5.99
CA LEU A 18 -9.32 -29.71 -4.98
C LEU A 18 -8.07 -29.01 -5.56
N ALA A 19 -7.54 -29.50 -6.69
CA ALA A 19 -6.41 -28.87 -7.36
C ALA A 19 -6.81 -27.61 -8.19
N GLN A 20 -8.11 -27.37 -8.37
CA GLN A 20 -8.64 -26.19 -9.07
C GLN A 20 -9.23 -25.12 -8.15
N LEU A 21 -8.95 -25.17 -6.85
CA LEU A 21 -8.99 -23.97 -6.02
C LEU A 21 -7.86 -23.07 -6.54
N GLY A 22 -8.19 -22.35 -7.61
CA GLY A 22 -7.30 -21.45 -8.30
C GLY A 22 -6.63 -20.57 -7.27
N HIS A 23 -5.33 -20.64 -7.24
CA HIS A 23 -4.52 -19.62 -6.63
C HIS A 23 -4.92 -18.35 -7.38
N ALA A 24 -5.86 -17.59 -6.82
CA ALA A 24 -6.00 -16.21 -7.18
C ALA A 24 -4.58 -15.66 -7.00
N GLU A 25 -3.90 -15.40 -8.11
CA GLU A 25 -2.59 -14.77 -8.05
C GLU A 25 -2.78 -13.52 -7.23
N ALA A 26 -2.36 -13.60 -5.97
CA ALA A 26 -2.40 -12.46 -5.09
C ALA A 26 -1.59 -11.39 -5.80
N PHE A 27 -2.23 -10.30 -6.18
CA PHE A 27 -1.53 -9.18 -6.81
C PHE A 27 -0.41 -8.74 -5.86
N HIS A 28 0.83 -8.96 -6.26
CA HIS A 28 2.00 -8.61 -5.49
C HIS A 28 2.54 -7.26 -5.98
N PRO A 29 2.16 -6.16 -5.34
CA PRO A 29 2.52 -4.82 -5.80
C PRO A 29 4.02 -4.53 -5.78
N GLY A 30 4.83 -5.38 -5.23
CA GLY A 30 6.27 -5.20 -5.11
C GLY A 30 7.14 -6.26 -5.76
N GLY A 31 6.57 -7.17 -6.54
CA GLY A 31 7.27 -8.37 -7.03
C GLY A 31 6.81 -9.63 -6.30
N ALA A 32 7.43 -10.78 -6.57
CA ALA A 32 7.05 -12.04 -5.94
C ALA A 32 7.14 -11.96 -4.40
N PRO A 33 6.30 -12.70 -3.65
CA PRO A 33 6.38 -12.77 -2.21
C PRO A 33 7.80 -13.18 -1.77
N GLY A 34 8.35 -12.47 -0.81
CA GLY A 34 9.69 -12.75 -0.29
C GLY A 34 10.85 -12.10 -1.04
N THR A 35 10.61 -11.40 -2.16
CA THR A 35 11.65 -10.65 -2.88
C THR A 35 11.88 -9.24 -2.33
N GLN A 36 10.96 -8.72 -1.53
CA GLN A 36 11.15 -7.45 -0.82
C GLN A 36 11.64 -7.72 0.59
N THR A 37 12.86 -7.35 0.85
CA THR A 37 13.38 -7.28 2.22
C THR A 37 12.77 -6.09 2.94
N ILE A 38 12.81 -6.12 4.27
CA ILE A 38 12.40 -5.02 5.17
C ILE A 38 13.08 -3.69 4.77
N ASP A 39 14.27 -3.76 4.19
CA ASP A 39 15.06 -2.60 3.76
C ASP A 39 14.79 -2.14 2.30
N GLY A 40 13.78 -2.73 1.65
CA GLY A 40 13.43 -2.36 0.28
C GLY A 40 14.49 -2.77 -0.75
N TYR A 41 14.86 -4.02 -0.76
CA TYR A 41 15.89 -4.60 -1.64
C TYR A 41 15.75 -4.19 -3.11
N ASN A 42 14.51 -4.07 -3.61
CA ASN A 42 14.22 -3.63 -4.99
C ASN A 42 13.89 -2.13 -5.08
N ALA A 43 14.39 -1.33 -4.15
CA ALA A 43 14.12 0.10 -4.15
C ALA A 43 14.74 0.81 -5.36
N LEU A 44 13.99 1.75 -5.90
CA LEU A 44 14.43 2.64 -6.96
C LEU A 44 14.97 3.93 -6.37
N GLY A 45 16.23 4.21 -6.65
CA GLY A 45 16.92 5.40 -6.16
C GLY A 45 17.48 5.27 -4.73
N PRO A 46 18.15 6.32 -4.24
CA PRO A 46 18.83 6.32 -2.97
C PRO A 46 17.85 6.26 -1.79
N LYS A 47 18.34 5.79 -0.66
CA LYS A 47 17.63 5.92 0.63
C LYS A 47 17.48 7.41 0.98
N VAL A 48 16.24 7.83 1.24
CA VAL A 48 15.96 9.19 1.70
C VAL A 48 16.09 9.22 3.23
N GLU A 49 17.12 9.89 3.73
CA GLU A 49 17.26 10.08 5.17
C GLU A 49 16.20 11.04 5.70
N GLN A 50 15.43 10.58 6.66
CA GLN A 50 14.37 11.33 7.28
C GLN A 50 14.87 11.98 8.59
N PRO A 51 14.30 13.13 8.99
CA PRO A 51 14.63 13.77 10.28
C PRO A 51 14.45 12.83 11.48
N ILE A 52 13.40 12.00 11.42
CA ILE A 52 13.17 10.90 12.34
C ILE A 52 12.96 9.63 11.50
N GLU A 53 13.69 8.58 11.78
CA GLU A 53 13.47 7.28 11.15
C GLU A 53 12.15 6.69 11.61
N PHE A 54 11.18 6.59 10.70
CA PHE A 54 9.86 6.05 10.98
C PHE A 54 9.72 4.64 10.39
N PRO A 55 9.65 3.58 11.21
CA PRO A 55 9.48 2.23 10.74
C PRO A 55 7.99 1.91 10.51
N HIS A 56 7.56 1.83 9.26
CA HIS A 56 6.23 1.33 8.94
C HIS A 56 6.02 -0.10 9.42
N TYR A 57 7.08 -0.93 9.38
CA TYR A 57 7.05 -2.30 9.89
C TYR A 57 6.47 -2.39 11.30
N THR A 58 6.96 -1.59 12.23
CA THR A 58 6.48 -1.61 13.62
C THR A 58 5.01 -1.21 13.70
N HIS A 59 4.62 -0.12 13.03
CA HIS A 59 3.27 0.45 13.16
C HIS A 59 2.23 -0.31 12.34
N ALA A 60 2.52 -0.59 11.07
CA ALA A 60 1.55 -1.17 10.14
C ALA A 60 1.57 -2.70 10.14
N ASN A 61 2.75 -3.33 10.33
CA ASN A 61 2.83 -4.78 10.31
C ASN A 61 2.69 -5.41 11.70
N VAL A 62 3.49 -4.98 12.67
CA VAL A 62 3.43 -5.55 14.03
C VAL A 62 2.16 -5.10 14.75
N MET A 63 1.93 -3.79 14.85
CA MET A 63 0.79 -3.22 15.57
C MET A 63 -0.51 -3.21 14.76
N LYS A 64 -0.48 -3.59 13.47
CA LYS A 64 -1.66 -3.66 12.58
C LYS A 64 -2.42 -2.34 12.43
N ILE A 65 -1.77 -1.20 12.62
CA ILE A 65 -2.39 0.11 12.44
C ILE A 65 -2.73 0.30 10.95
N ASN A 66 -3.98 0.67 10.68
CA ASN A 66 -4.47 0.90 9.33
C ASN A 66 -3.75 2.09 8.68
N CYS A 67 -3.37 1.96 7.40
CA CYS A 67 -2.67 3.01 6.63
C CYS A 67 -3.41 4.36 6.71
N MET A 68 -4.74 4.35 6.55
CA MET A 68 -5.56 5.55 6.55
C MET A 68 -5.80 6.12 7.97
N TYR A 69 -5.33 5.46 9.02
CA TYR A 69 -5.32 6.07 10.35
C TYR A 69 -4.34 7.24 10.40
N CYS A 70 -3.18 7.06 9.77
CA CYS A 70 -2.13 8.09 9.68
C CYS A 70 -2.29 8.95 8.41
N HIS A 71 -2.49 8.32 7.25
CA HIS A 71 -2.66 8.98 5.95
C HIS A 71 -4.13 9.29 5.67
N THR A 72 -4.75 10.09 6.55
CA THR A 72 -6.21 10.33 6.55
C THR A 72 -6.72 11.02 5.30
N TYR A 73 -5.88 11.83 4.65
CA TYR A 73 -6.27 12.58 3.46
C TYR A 73 -6.29 11.73 2.18
N ALA A 74 -5.68 10.53 2.18
CA ALA A 74 -5.70 9.64 1.02
C ALA A 74 -7.12 9.33 0.50
N ARG A 75 -8.11 9.32 1.38
CA ARG A 75 -9.53 9.03 1.04
C ARG A 75 -10.36 10.24 0.64
N ARG A 76 -9.82 11.46 0.67
CA ARG A 76 -10.59 12.70 0.44
C ARG A 76 -9.79 13.83 -0.18
N SER A 77 -8.58 13.56 -0.67
CA SER A 77 -7.71 14.57 -1.25
C SER A 77 -6.80 13.97 -2.31
N ALA A 78 -6.31 14.83 -3.20
CA ALA A 78 -5.28 14.46 -4.17
C ALA A 78 -3.99 14.00 -3.47
N VAL A 79 -3.65 14.60 -2.35
CA VAL A 79 -2.44 14.30 -1.57
C VAL A 79 -2.83 13.51 -0.31
N SER A 80 -2.17 12.36 -0.08
CA SER A 80 -2.45 11.53 1.10
C SER A 80 -2.01 12.18 2.41
N GLY A 81 -1.01 13.06 2.33
CA GLY A 81 -0.44 13.76 3.47
C GLY A 81 0.37 12.87 4.41
N ILE A 82 1.10 13.53 5.30
CA ILE A 82 1.76 12.93 6.46
C ILE A 82 0.98 13.38 7.70
N PRO A 83 0.78 12.51 8.70
CA PRO A 83 0.02 12.87 9.87
C PRO A 83 0.68 14.02 10.63
N ARG A 84 -0.14 14.85 11.23
CA ARG A 84 0.33 15.91 12.15
C ARG A 84 1.01 15.27 13.36
N LEU A 85 1.87 16.04 14.00
CA LEU A 85 2.69 15.61 15.13
C LEU A 85 1.83 15.15 16.34
N ASP A 86 0.70 15.82 16.59
CA ASP A 86 -0.26 15.44 17.62
C ASP A 86 -0.76 13.99 17.51
N LYS A 87 -0.88 13.47 16.27
CA LYS A 87 -1.24 12.08 16.04
C LYS A 87 -0.20 11.11 16.60
N CYS A 88 1.07 11.42 16.45
CA CYS A 88 2.18 10.61 16.97
C CYS A 88 2.20 10.68 18.51
N ILE A 89 2.13 11.89 19.05
CA ILE A 89 2.17 12.16 20.49
C ILE A 89 0.96 11.54 21.19
N GLY A 90 -0.21 11.49 20.54
CA GLY A 90 -1.41 10.87 21.11
C GLY A 90 -1.16 9.47 21.68
N CYS A 91 -0.35 8.66 20.98
CA CYS A 91 0.05 7.33 21.46
C CYS A 91 1.36 7.37 22.27
N HIS A 92 2.39 8.04 21.73
CA HIS A 92 3.73 7.96 22.32
C HIS A 92 3.84 8.57 23.72
N LYS A 93 2.97 9.52 24.10
CA LYS A 93 2.92 10.03 25.48
C LYS A 93 2.45 8.98 26.50
N MET A 94 1.71 7.96 26.02
CA MET A 94 1.13 6.90 26.88
C MET A 94 1.99 5.63 26.94
N ILE A 95 3.16 5.62 26.28
CA ILE A 95 4.06 4.46 26.21
C ILE A 95 5.42 4.86 26.81
N PRO A 96 5.56 4.85 28.14
CA PRO A 96 6.79 5.32 28.79
C PRO A 96 8.01 4.47 28.41
N GLU A 97 7.83 3.17 28.12
CA GLU A 97 8.90 2.21 27.81
C GLU A 97 9.71 2.57 26.54
N VAL A 98 9.13 3.36 25.66
CA VAL A 98 9.84 3.79 24.45
C VAL A 98 10.42 5.20 24.55
N ARG A 99 10.14 5.93 25.63
CA ARG A 99 10.45 7.36 25.75
C ARG A 99 11.95 7.67 25.63
N ASP A 100 12.78 6.78 26.10
CA ASP A 100 14.23 6.94 26.06
C ASP A 100 14.89 6.59 24.75
N ARG A 101 14.14 6.01 23.81
CA ARG A 101 14.68 5.69 22.50
C ARG A 101 15.03 6.98 21.74
N PRO A 102 16.20 7.03 21.04
CA PRO A 102 16.65 8.26 20.38
C PRO A 102 15.63 8.88 19.41
N ARG A 103 14.92 8.04 18.66
CA ARG A 103 13.86 8.49 17.73
C ARG A 103 12.69 9.16 18.45
N ILE A 104 12.32 8.63 19.61
CA ILE A 104 11.21 9.15 20.41
C ILE A 104 11.63 10.44 21.11
N LYS A 105 12.86 10.53 21.59
CA LYS A 105 13.41 11.80 22.11
C LYS A 105 13.36 12.91 21.04
N LYS A 106 13.74 12.60 19.79
CA LYS A 106 13.59 13.55 18.67
C LYS A 106 12.13 13.93 18.42
N LEU A 107 11.20 12.96 18.48
CA LEU A 107 9.77 13.23 18.31
C LEU A 107 9.26 14.21 19.35
N PHE A 108 9.59 14.00 20.63
CA PHE A 108 9.22 14.90 21.71
C PHE A 108 9.92 16.26 21.60
N TRP A 109 11.16 16.31 21.15
CA TRP A 109 11.84 17.58 20.91
C TRP A 109 11.06 18.43 19.88
N TYR A 110 10.60 17.87 18.76
CA TYR A 110 9.77 18.60 17.80
C TYR A 110 8.44 19.05 18.42
N TRP A 111 7.86 18.21 19.26
CA TRP A 111 6.60 18.52 19.95
C TRP A 111 6.76 19.67 20.95
N ASP A 112 7.73 19.61 21.83
CA ASP A 112 7.95 20.56 22.88
C ASP A 112 8.37 21.96 22.37
N ASN A 113 9.05 21.99 21.21
CA ASN A 113 9.42 23.22 20.53
C ASN A 113 8.34 23.72 19.52
N HIS A 114 7.21 23.05 19.40
CA HIS A 114 6.15 23.41 18.45
C HIS A 114 6.61 23.49 16.98
N ILE A 115 7.60 22.68 16.58
CA ILE A 115 8.16 22.64 15.24
C ILE A 115 7.63 21.44 14.49
N SER A 116 7.13 21.65 13.27
CA SER A 116 6.75 20.54 12.39
C SER A 116 7.98 19.77 11.94
N ILE A 117 7.87 18.42 11.91
CA ILE A 117 8.94 17.56 11.40
C ILE A 117 9.12 17.84 9.91
N PRO A 118 10.32 18.26 9.42
CA PRO A 118 10.56 18.56 8.01
C PRO A 118 10.77 17.27 7.20
N TRP A 119 9.69 16.48 7.03
CA TRP A 119 9.73 15.25 6.27
C TRP A 119 10.15 15.47 4.83
N LYS A 120 11.01 14.59 4.32
CA LYS A 120 11.43 14.59 2.93
C LYS A 120 10.54 13.67 2.11
N LYS A 121 10.14 14.14 0.91
CA LYS A 121 9.34 13.33 -0.02
C LYS A 121 10.14 12.11 -0.49
N VAL A 122 9.52 10.93 -0.44
CA VAL A 122 10.04 9.68 -0.99
C VAL A 122 9.44 9.41 -2.37
N HIS A 123 8.16 9.73 -2.51
CA HIS A 123 7.42 9.63 -3.76
C HIS A 123 7.07 11.03 -4.22
N ASP A 124 7.48 11.36 -5.43
CA ASP A 124 7.23 12.66 -6.05
C ASP A 124 6.94 12.45 -7.54
N LEU A 125 5.96 13.16 -8.04
CA LEU A 125 5.64 13.23 -9.46
C LEU A 125 5.98 14.64 -9.96
N PRO A 126 6.31 14.81 -11.24
CA PRO A 126 6.51 16.14 -11.82
C PRO A 126 5.29 17.03 -11.61
N ASP A 127 5.50 18.31 -11.38
CA ASP A 127 4.44 19.28 -11.04
C ASP A 127 3.35 19.40 -12.12
N PHE A 128 3.67 19.06 -13.37
CA PHE A 128 2.72 19.04 -14.47
C PHE A 128 1.84 17.78 -14.50
N VAL A 129 2.05 16.81 -13.58
CA VAL A 129 1.26 15.58 -13.50
C VAL A 129 0.20 15.72 -12.41
N ARG A 130 -1.05 15.53 -12.80
CA ARG A 130 -2.18 15.44 -11.87
C ARG A 130 -2.34 14.02 -11.40
N PHE A 131 -2.24 13.81 -10.10
CA PHE A 131 -2.57 12.54 -9.46
C PHE A 131 -3.53 12.77 -8.30
N ASN A 132 -4.47 11.87 -8.11
CA ASN A 132 -5.46 12.01 -7.05
C ASN A 132 -5.60 10.69 -6.27
N HIS A 133 -5.11 10.67 -5.02
CA HIS A 133 -5.25 9.50 -4.14
C HIS A 133 -6.72 9.14 -3.88
N GLU A 134 -7.57 10.14 -3.62
CA GLU A 134 -8.99 9.90 -3.32
C GLU A 134 -9.67 9.04 -4.38
N ARG A 135 -9.44 9.32 -5.68
CA ARG A 135 -10.05 8.58 -6.79
C ARG A 135 -9.66 7.11 -6.78
N HIS A 136 -8.38 6.81 -6.54
CA HIS A 136 -7.88 5.44 -6.48
C HIS A 136 -8.37 4.70 -5.24
N ILE A 137 -8.38 5.36 -4.08
CA ILE A 137 -8.92 4.80 -2.84
C ILE A 137 -10.43 4.57 -2.96
N GLN A 138 -11.16 5.52 -3.54
CA GLN A 138 -12.61 5.37 -3.78
C GLN A 138 -12.88 4.14 -4.64
N ARG A 139 -12.10 3.96 -5.72
CA ARG A 139 -12.25 2.84 -6.64
C ARG A 139 -11.91 1.51 -5.98
N PHE A 140 -10.70 1.36 -5.50
CA PHE A 140 -10.21 0.04 -5.09
C PHE A 140 -10.62 -0.35 -3.67
N TYR A 141 -10.62 0.58 -2.73
CA TYR A 141 -10.97 0.28 -1.34
C TYR A 141 -12.48 0.34 -1.08
N PHE A 142 -13.15 1.42 -1.48
CA PHE A 142 -14.58 1.59 -1.16
C PHE A 142 -15.50 0.83 -2.11
N GLN A 143 -15.23 0.83 -3.41
CA GLN A 143 -16.07 0.13 -4.40
C GLN A 143 -15.71 -1.35 -4.51
N ASP A 144 -14.45 -1.68 -4.78
CA ASP A 144 -13.98 -3.05 -4.98
C ASP A 144 -13.76 -3.82 -3.67
N LYS A 145 -13.83 -3.15 -2.51
CA LYS A 145 -13.65 -3.74 -1.17
C LYS A 145 -12.29 -4.43 -0.98
N ARG A 146 -11.26 -3.98 -1.69
CA ARG A 146 -9.92 -4.56 -1.55
C ARG A 146 -9.26 -4.12 -0.24
N PRO A 147 -8.42 -4.96 0.37
CA PRO A 147 -7.70 -4.60 1.58
C PRO A 147 -6.86 -3.32 1.38
N VAL A 148 -6.89 -2.41 2.35
CA VAL A 148 -6.18 -1.12 2.25
C VAL A 148 -4.69 -1.28 1.99
N ARG A 149 -4.05 -2.29 2.59
CA ARG A 149 -2.63 -2.59 2.42
C ARG A 149 -2.31 -2.95 0.96
N GLU A 150 -3.17 -3.73 0.33
CA GLU A 150 -3.06 -4.09 -1.09
C GLU A 150 -3.21 -2.85 -1.96
N VAL A 151 -4.24 -2.04 -1.73
CA VAL A 151 -4.52 -0.82 -2.51
C VAL A 151 -3.35 0.16 -2.48
N CYS A 152 -2.81 0.45 -1.31
CA CYS A 152 -1.63 1.30 -1.17
C CYS A 152 -0.40 0.65 -1.83
N GLY A 153 -0.29 -0.66 -1.70
CA GLY A 153 0.81 -1.46 -2.23
C GLY A 153 0.92 -1.45 -3.75
N TYR A 154 -0.15 -1.21 -4.50
CA TYR A 154 -0.11 -1.11 -5.97
C TYR A 154 0.94 -0.11 -6.45
N CYS A 155 1.04 1.02 -5.77
CA CYS A 155 1.95 2.11 -6.12
C CYS A 155 3.18 2.17 -5.21
N HIS A 156 2.99 1.94 -3.91
CA HIS A 156 4.02 2.13 -2.89
C HIS A 156 4.79 0.86 -2.52
N GLY A 157 4.38 -0.31 -3.06
CA GLY A 157 4.93 -1.59 -2.65
C GLY A 157 4.51 -2.00 -1.24
N ASP A 158 5.17 -2.99 -0.67
CA ASP A 158 4.82 -3.50 0.66
C ASP A 158 5.40 -2.62 1.78
N VAL A 159 4.94 -1.37 1.82
CA VAL A 159 5.38 -0.36 2.81
C VAL A 159 5.20 -0.86 4.24
N ALA A 160 4.18 -1.67 4.51
CA ALA A 160 3.95 -2.19 5.85
C ALA A 160 5.10 -3.07 6.36
N ASN A 161 5.94 -3.60 5.47
CA ASN A 161 7.14 -4.36 5.83
C ASN A 161 8.44 -3.53 5.79
N MET A 162 8.37 -2.23 5.47
CA MET A 162 9.54 -1.38 5.38
C MET A 162 9.92 -0.78 6.74
N THR A 163 11.19 -0.89 7.11
CA THR A 163 11.78 -0.14 8.23
C THR A 163 12.06 1.31 7.84
N THR A 164 12.39 1.52 6.56
CA THR A 164 12.56 2.84 5.94
C THR A 164 11.74 2.87 4.66
N ALA A 165 10.86 3.85 4.54
CA ALA A 165 10.05 4.01 3.33
C ALA A 165 10.95 4.32 2.12
N ARG A 166 10.76 3.57 1.01
CA ARG A 166 11.52 3.71 -0.23
C ARG A 166 10.61 3.62 -1.43
N ARG A 167 11.03 4.23 -2.53
CA ARG A 167 10.35 4.05 -3.80
C ARG A 167 10.73 2.71 -4.42
N VAL A 168 9.74 1.88 -4.73
CA VAL A 168 9.93 0.53 -5.30
C VAL A 168 9.22 0.35 -6.64
N LYS A 169 8.50 1.38 -7.11
CA LYS A 169 7.83 1.41 -8.41
C LYS A 169 8.27 2.63 -9.21
N ALA A 170 8.57 2.40 -10.48
CA ALA A 170 8.92 3.46 -11.42
C ALA A 170 7.67 4.16 -11.95
N ILE A 171 6.85 4.76 -11.13
CA ILE A 171 5.56 5.36 -11.48
C ILE A 171 5.72 6.31 -12.68
N SER A 172 5.88 5.73 -13.88
CA SER A 172 6.03 6.40 -15.16
C SER A 172 4.67 6.57 -15.84
N MET A 173 4.60 7.42 -16.87
CA MET A 173 3.39 7.57 -17.68
C MET A 173 2.90 6.23 -18.26
N GLY A 174 3.82 5.43 -18.82
CA GLY A 174 3.48 4.09 -19.34
C GLY A 174 2.90 3.18 -18.28
N TRP A 175 3.49 3.16 -17.09
CA TRP A 175 2.98 2.37 -15.97
C TRP A 175 1.56 2.79 -15.55
N CYS A 176 1.27 4.09 -15.52
CA CYS A 176 -0.08 4.59 -15.23
C CYS A 176 -1.08 4.17 -16.31
N ILE A 177 -0.71 4.36 -17.59
CA ILE A 177 -1.55 4.02 -18.75
C ILE A 177 -1.82 2.52 -18.81
N ASP A 178 -0.82 1.69 -18.56
CA ASP A 178 -0.99 0.23 -18.55
C ASP A 178 -1.99 -0.23 -17.48
N CYS A 179 -1.95 0.41 -16.31
CA CYS A 179 -2.93 0.14 -15.27
C CYS A 179 -4.33 0.65 -15.66
N HIS A 180 -4.43 1.85 -16.22
CA HIS A 180 -5.70 2.44 -16.63
C HIS A 180 -6.38 1.71 -17.80
N LYS A 181 -5.60 1.05 -18.67
CA LYS A 181 -6.14 0.22 -19.76
C LYS A 181 -6.62 -1.14 -19.30
N LYS A 182 -6.16 -1.64 -18.15
CA LYS A 182 -6.60 -2.91 -17.61
C LYS A 182 -8.03 -2.81 -17.14
N ASP A 183 -8.85 -3.77 -17.54
CA ASP A 183 -10.19 -3.91 -16.99
C ASP A 183 -10.08 -4.44 -15.56
N HIS A 184 -10.26 -3.56 -14.62
CA HIS A 184 -10.39 -3.95 -13.24
C HIS A 184 -11.83 -4.39 -13.02
N GLN A 185 -12.09 -5.71 -13.11
CA GLN A 185 -13.40 -6.27 -12.82
C GLN A 185 -13.89 -5.81 -11.46
N ILE A 186 -14.93 -5.01 -11.48
CA ILE A 186 -15.70 -4.68 -10.29
C ILE A 186 -16.47 -5.94 -9.92
N SER A 187 -16.34 -6.39 -8.67
CA SER A 187 -17.08 -7.53 -8.18
C SER A 187 -18.58 -7.42 -8.54
N LYS A 188 -19.05 -8.35 -9.37
CA LYS A 188 -20.44 -8.86 -9.56
C LYS A 188 -21.64 -7.90 -9.50
N VAL A 189 -21.48 -6.61 -9.33
CA VAL A 189 -22.54 -5.63 -9.45
C VAL A 189 -22.39 -4.98 -10.82
N ASN A 190 -23.44 -5.02 -11.64
CA ASN A 190 -23.54 -4.57 -13.02
C ASN A 190 -23.11 -3.11 -13.30
N LEU A 191 -21.92 -2.73 -12.88
CA LEU A 191 -21.31 -1.46 -13.20
C LEU A 191 -20.41 -1.66 -14.41
N LYS A 192 -20.66 -0.88 -15.45
CA LYS A 192 -19.80 -0.81 -16.64
C LYS A 192 -18.34 -0.79 -16.21
N THR A 193 -17.56 -1.69 -16.78
CA THR A 193 -16.11 -1.71 -16.69
C THR A 193 -15.58 -0.29 -16.87
N THR A 194 -15.01 0.29 -15.86
CA THR A 194 -14.46 1.63 -15.95
C THR A 194 -12.95 1.53 -15.94
N ASN A 195 -12.38 1.57 -17.15
CA ASN A 195 -10.96 1.85 -17.29
C ASN A 195 -10.66 3.21 -16.66
N GLY A 196 -9.44 3.40 -16.16
CA GLY A 196 -9.00 4.72 -15.74
C GLY A 196 -8.97 5.70 -16.92
N PRO A 197 -8.85 7.02 -16.66
CA PRO A 197 -8.72 8.01 -17.72
C PRO A 197 -7.46 7.77 -18.54
N ASN A 198 -7.56 7.92 -19.86
CA ASN A 198 -6.46 7.72 -20.80
C ASN A 198 -6.18 8.95 -21.68
N ASP A 199 -6.93 10.03 -21.51
CA ASP A 199 -6.67 11.27 -22.26
C ASP A 199 -5.61 12.13 -21.55
N CYS A 200 -4.91 12.93 -22.36
CA CYS A 200 -3.76 13.72 -21.90
C CYS A 200 -4.12 14.70 -20.77
N TRP A 201 -5.25 15.37 -20.92
CA TRP A 201 -5.67 16.46 -20.03
C TRP A 201 -6.12 16.00 -18.63
N MET A 202 -6.48 14.75 -18.49
CA MET A 202 -6.84 14.20 -17.18
C MET A 202 -5.60 14.00 -16.29
N CYS A 203 -4.45 13.77 -16.91
CA CYS A 203 -3.19 13.50 -16.21
C CYS A 203 -2.22 14.66 -16.26
N HIS A 204 -2.28 15.54 -17.27
CA HIS A 204 -1.36 16.66 -17.45
C HIS A 204 -2.06 18.02 -17.28
N LYS A 205 -1.28 18.99 -16.78
CA LYS A 205 -1.69 20.41 -16.68
C LYS A 205 -1.26 21.16 -17.91
#